data_4572bb7898b031f6ebac17384077300d
#
_entry.id   4572bb7898b031f6ebac17384077300d
#
_cell.length_a   1.000
_cell.length_b   1.000
_cell.length_c   1.000
_cell.angle_alpha   90.00
_cell.angle_beta   90.00
_cell.angle_gamma   90.00
#
_symmetry.space_group_name_H-M   'P 1'
#
loop_
_entity.id
_entity.type
_entity.pdbx_description
1 polymer ?
#
loop_
_entity_poly.entity_id
_entity_poly.type
_entity_poly.pdbx_seq_one_letter_code
_entity_poly.pdbx_strand_id
1 'polypeptide(L)'
;MADTEKLVFMVMHGPDDAEPATIPFVMAVAAMASDVEVVIGLQGAGVELAVRGRADRVEARGFPPLASLLADYHDLGGKLLVCGPCVNAREIDPATQFVENAEVVAAGRFVAEITSATNALVY
;
A
#
# COMPACT_ATOMS: atom_id res chain seq x y z
N MET A 1 8.75 20.93 -20.15
CA MET A 1 9.04 20.04 -19.05
C MET A 1 7.87 19.09 -18.85
N ALA A 2 8.15 17.83 -18.83
CA ALA A 2 7.09 16.87 -18.61
C ALA A 2 6.69 16.85 -17.12
N ASP A 3 5.41 16.83 -16.86
CA ASP A 3 4.91 16.66 -15.51
C ASP A 3 5.16 15.24 -15.04
N THR A 4 5.48 15.11 -13.76
CA THR A 4 5.62 13.77 -13.17
C THR A 4 4.25 13.14 -13.05
N GLU A 5 4.08 11.98 -13.64
CA GLU A 5 2.87 11.21 -13.47
C GLU A 5 2.83 10.61 -12.06
N LYS A 6 1.64 10.56 -11.50
CA LYS A 6 1.43 10.04 -10.14
C LYS A 6 0.24 9.11 -10.13
N LEU A 7 0.43 7.93 -9.57
CA LEU A 7 -0.63 6.95 -9.38
C LEU A 7 -0.86 6.73 -7.89
N VAL A 8 -2.13 6.70 -7.51
CA VAL A 8 -2.54 6.32 -6.16
C VAL A 8 -3.25 4.98 -6.23
N PHE A 9 -2.81 4.04 -5.42
CA PHE A 9 -3.47 2.73 -5.27
C PHE A 9 -4.09 2.65 -3.88
N MET A 10 -5.42 2.53 -3.83
CA MET A 10 -6.13 2.31 -2.57
C MET A 10 -6.36 0.82 -2.43
N VAL A 11 -5.81 0.21 -1.38
CA VAL A 11 -5.81 -1.23 -1.18
C VAL A 11 -6.70 -1.56 0.01
N MET A 12 -7.79 -2.27 -0.27
CA MET A 12 -8.81 -2.61 0.71
C MET A 12 -8.65 -4.03 1.27
N HIS A 13 -7.75 -4.81 0.70
CA HIS A 13 -7.56 -6.22 1.09
C HIS A 13 -6.15 -6.48 1.57
N GLY A 14 -6.03 -7.43 2.47
CA GLY A 14 -4.77 -7.91 3.00
C GLY A 14 -4.77 -9.43 3.01
N PRO A 15 -4.44 -10.08 4.14
CA PRO A 15 -4.42 -11.55 4.20
C PRO A 15 -5.77 -12.22 3.93
N ASP A 16 -6.87 -11.46 3.97
CA ASP A 16 -8.21 -11.96 3.69
C ASP A 16 -8.44 -12.34 2.23
N ASP A 17 -7.71 -11.68 1.30
CA ASP A 17 -7.88 -11.95 -0.13
C ASP A 17 -6.57 -11.65 -0.85
N ALA A 18 -5.83 -12.70 -1.18
CA ALA A 18 -4.45 -12.59 -1.66
C ALA A 18 -4.32 -11.84 -2.98
N GLU A 19 -5.24 -12.04 -3.91
CA GLU A 19 -5.11 -11.47 -5.26
C GLU A 19 -5.23 -9.95 -5.25
N PRO A 20 -6.32 -9.36 -4.74
CA PRO A 20 -6.43 -7.90 -4.70
C PRO A 20 -5.45 -7.26 -3.70
N ALA A 21 -4.89 -8.03 -2.76
CA ALA A 21 -3.82 -7.51 -1.91
C ALA A 21 -2.48 -7.46 -2.64
N THR A 22 -2.25 -8.36 -3.60
CA THR A 22 -0.96 -8.51 -4.28
C THR A 22 -0.85 -7.66 -5.55
N ILE A 23 -1.89 -7.64 -6.38
CA ILE A 23 -1.85 -6.97 -7.68
C ILE A 23 -1.46 -5.49 -7.59
N PRO A 24 -2.00 -4.69 -6.66
CA PRO A 24 -1.59 -3.27 -6.59
C PRO A 24 -0.09 -3.10 -6.34
N PHE A 25 0.57 -4.00 -5.62
CA PHE A 25 2.02 -3.92 -5.43
C PHE A 25 2.81 -4.33 -6.66
N VAL A 26 2.30 -5.25 -7.46
CA VAL A 26 2.87 -5.56 -8.79
C VAL A 26 2.84 -4.31 -9.66
N MET A 27 1.68 -3.65 -9.69
CA MET A 27 1.51 -2.42 -10.46
C MET A 27 2.39 -1.28 -9.94
N ALA A 28 2.45 -1.13 -8.61
CA ALA A 28 3.23 -0.07 -7.97
C ALA A 28 4.72 -0.19 -8.26
N VAL A 29 5.28 -1.39 -8.12
CA VAL A 29 6.70 -1.63 -8.39
C VAL A 29 7.02 -1.36 -9.86
N ALA A 30 6.16 -1.82 -10.77
CA ALA A 30 6.32 -1.56 -12.21
C ALA A 30 6.28 -0.06 -12.53
N ALA A 31 5.35 0.67 -11.91
CA ALA A 31 5.22 2.11 -12.10
C ALA A 31 6.47 2.85 -11.58
N MET A 32 6.96 2.50 -10.40
CA MET A 32 8.15 3.13 -9.83
C MET A 32 9.40 2.84 -10.66
N ALA A 33 9.50 1.65 -11.23
CA ALA A 33 10.60 1.30 -12.14
C ALA A 33 10.55 2.11 -13.43
N SER A 34 9.39 2.69 -13.76
CA SER A 34 9.20 3.55 -14.94
C SER A 34 9.18 5.04 -14.58
N ASP A 35 9.70 5.40 -13.41
CA ASP A 35 9.78 6.78 -12.91
C ASP A 35 8.42 7.44 -12.69
N VAL A 36 7.38 6.65 -12.44
CA VAL A 36 6.06 7.16 -12.04
C VAL A 36 6.02 7.25 -10.52
N GLU A 37 5.58 8.39 -10.00
CA GLU A 37 5.37 8.55 -8.55
C GLU A 37 4.21 7.67 -8.11
N VAL A 38 4.36 6.95 -7.00
CA VAL A 38 3.33 6.05 -6.48
C VAL A 38 3.04 6.36 -5.01
N VAL A 39 1.76 6.37 -4.70
CA VAL A 39 1.28 6.42 -3.32
C VAL A 39 0.39 5.20 -3.12
N ILE A 40 0.62 4.46 -2.05
CA ILE A 40 -0.26 3.36 -1.65
C ILE A 40 -0.96 3.73 -0.36
N GLY A 41 -2.30 3.72 -0.41
CA GLY A 41 -3.14 3.88 0.77
C GLY A 41 -3.75 2.55 1.18
N LEU A 42 -3.68 2.22 2.46
CA LEU A 42 -4.23 0.99 3.01
C LEU A 42 -5.47 1.33 3.83
N GLN A 43 -6.59 0.72 3.50
CA GLN A 43 -7.87 0.89 4.18
C GLN A 43 -8.49 -0.48 4.44
N GLY A 44 -9.44 -0.54 5.38
CA GLY A 44 -10.10 -1.80 5.69
C GLY A 44 -9.09 -2.89 6.05
N ALA A 45 -9.28 -4.09 5.55
CA ALA A 45 -8.36 -5.21 5.78
C ALA A 45 -6.97 -4.96 5.20
N GLY A 46 -6.83 -4.02 4.26
CA GLY A 46 -5.53 -3.66 3.71
C GLY A 46 -4.55 -3.11 4.72
N VAL A 47 -5.04 -2.52 5.84
CA VAL A 47 -4.15 -2.00 6.87
C VAL A 47 -3.28 -3.08 7.51
N GLU A 48 -3.72 -4.33 7.45
CA GLU A 48 -2.94 -5.44 7.98
C GLU A 48 -1.63 -5.66 7.24
N LEU A 49 -1.51 -5.18 6.00
CA LEU A 49 -0.26 -5.27 5.24
C LEU A 49 0.84 -4.39 5.81
N ALA A 50 0.50 -3.42 6.65
CA ALA A 50 1.47 -2.59 7.35
C ALA A 50 2.00 -3.25 8.64
N VAL A 51 1.38 -4.32 9.09
CA VAL A 51 1.77 -5.02 10.31
C VAL A 51 2.87 -6.04 9.99
N ARG A 52 3.98 -5.95 10.72
CA ARG A 52 5.10 -6.86 10.51
C ARG A 52 4.66 -8.32 10.56
N GLY A 53 5.05 -9.07 9.54
CA GLY A 53 4.82 -10.52 9.46
C GLY A 53 3.47 -10.93 8.88
N ARG A 54 2.49 -10.04 8.81
CA ARG A 54 1.15 -10.44 8.34
C ARG A 54 1.09 -10.69 6.84
N ALA A 55 1.98 -10.10 6.07
CA ALA A 55 2.05 -10.33 4.62
C ALA A 55 2.85 -11.58 4.24
N ASP A 56 3.55 -12.20 5.19
CA ASP A 56 4.52 -13.27 4.89
C ASP A 56 3.91 -14.51 4.25
N ARG A 57 2.62 -14.75 4.48
CA ARG A 57 1.92 -15.91 3.94
C ARG A 57 0.96 -15.57 2.81
N VAL A 58 0.97 -14.31 2.36
CA VAL A 58 0.07 -13.90 1.28
C VAL A 58 0.72 -14.24 -0.04
N GLU A 59 0.13 -15.19 -0.74
CA GLU A 59 0.57 -15.60 -2.06
C GLU A 59 -0.63 -15.72 -2.98
N ALA A 60 -0.63 -14.94 -4.05
CA ALA A 60 -1.62 -15.04 -5.10
C ALA A 60 -1.05 -15.91 -6.22
N ARG A 61 -1.83 -16.86 -6.69
CA ARG A 61 -1.41 -17.78 -7.74
C ARG A 61 -1.00 -17.01 -9.00
N GLY A 62 0.19 -17.27 -9.48
CA GLY A 62 0.73 -16.61 -10.67
C GLY A 62 1.51 -15.34 -10.40
N PHE A 63 1.61 -14.91 -9.14
CA PHE A 63 2.34 -13.71 -8.75
C PHE A 63 3.46 -14.06 -7.77
N PRO A 64 4.47 -13.18 -7.65
CA PRO A 64 5.47 -13.33 -6.59
C PRO A 64 4.82 -13.24 -5.21
N PRO A 65 5.46 -13.79 -4.16
CA PRO A 65 4.98 -13.61 -2.79
C PRO A 65 4.84 -12.13 -2.45
N LEU A 66 3.76 -11.76 -1.76
CA LEU A 66 3.52 -10.36 -1.41
C LEU A 66 4.66 -9.77 -0.58
N ALA A 67 5.26 -10.56 0.30
CA ALA A 67 6.38 -10.08 1.12
C ALA A 67 7.54 -9.58 0.26
N SER A 68 7.85 -10.25 -0.85
CA SER A 68 8.93 -9.79 -1.73
C SER A 68 8.56 -8.52 -2.50
N LEU A 69 7.30 -8.38 -2.89
CA LEU A 69 6.83 -7.14 -3.54
C LEU A 69 6.84 -5.96 -2.57
N LEU A 70 6.47 -6.19 -1.32
CA LEU A 70 6.53 -5.15 -0.29
C LEU A 70 7.97 -4.71 -0.04
N ALA A 71 8.92 -5.66 -0.03
CA ALA A 71 10.33 -5.34 0.11
C ALA A 71 10.84 -4.52 -1.07
N ASP A 72 10.49 -4.89 -2.29
CA ASP A 72 10.85 -4.14 -3.49
C ASP A 72 10.26 -2.72 -3.45
N TYR A 73 8.99 -2.61 -3.07
CA TYR A 73 8.32 -1.32 -2.93
C TYR A 73 9.04 -0.43 -1.92
N HIS A 74 9.39 -0.97 -0.76
CA HIS A 74 10.15 -0.25 0.27
C HIS A 74 11.52 0.17 -0.24
N ASP A 75 12.25 -0.74 -0.88
CA ASP A 75 13.60 -0.47 -1.41
C ASP A 75 13.60 0.64 -2.46
N LEU A 76 12.51 0.78 -3.21
CA LEU A 76 12.34 1.86 -4.18
C LEU A 76 11.89 3.18 -3.53
N GLY A 77 11.79 3.23 -2.22
CA GLY A 77 11.40 4.43 -1.48
C GLY A 77 9.90 4.58 -1.26
N GLY A 78 9.13 3.53 -1.49
CA GLY A 78 7.69 3.56 -1.33
C GLY A 78 7.24 3.64 0.12
N LYS A 79 6.17 4.38 0.38
CA LYS A 79 5.55 4.50 1.70
C LYS A 79 4.14 3.92 1.69
N LEU A 80 3.72 3.42 2.85
CA LEU A 80 2.37 2.93 3.06
C LEU A 80 1.62 3.94 3.94
N LEU A 81 0.59 4.56 3.38
CA LEU A 81 -0.28 5.45 4.14
C LEU A 81 -1.44 4.61 4.68
N VAL A 82 -1.63 4.63 6.00
CA VAL A 82 -2.50 3.66 6.66
C VAL A 82 -3.67 4.37 7.34
N CYS A 83 -4.88 3.92 7.05
CA CYS A 83 -6.11 4.49 7.60
C CYS A 83 -6.16 4.36 9.13
N GLY A 84 -6.18 5.49 9.85
CA GLY A 84 -6.19 5.52 11.31
C GLY A 84 -7.37 4.79 11.93
N PRO A 85 -8.62 5.13 11.57
CA PRO A 85 -9.78 4.42 12.12
C PRO A 85 -9.77 2.92 11.85
N CYS A 86 -9.27 2.49 10.69
CA CYS A 86 -9.18 1.07 10.35
C CYS A 86 -8.18 0.34 11.25
N VAL A 87 -7.07 1.00 11.58
CA VAL A 87 -6.05 0.49 12.51
C VAL A 87 -6.63 0.37 13.92
N ASN A 88 -7.32 1.42 14.37
CA ASN A 88 -7.92 1.44 15.70
C ASN A 88 -8.99 0.35 15.86
N ALA A 89 -9.83 0.17 14.83
CA ALA A 89 -10.88 -0.84 14.84
C ALA A 89 -10.32 -2.26 14.98
N ARG A 90 -9.09 -2.47 14.54
CA ARG A 90 -8.42 -3.78 14.58
C ARG A 90 -7.45 -3.91 15.74
N GLU A 91 -7.42 -2.93 16.64
CA GLU A 91 -6.57 -2.93 17.84
C GLU A 91 -5.08 -3.14 17.48
N ILE A 92 -4.63 -2.56 16.37
CA ILE A 92 -3.24 -2.58 15.95
C ILE A 92 -2.52 -1.39 16.58
N ASP A 93 -1.36 -1.64 17.18
CA ASP A 93 -0.52 -0.58 17.74
C ASP A 93 0.53 -0.15 16.71
N PRO A 94 0.40 1.03 16.10
CA PRO A 94 1.38 1.48 15.10
C PRO A 94 2.79 1.62 15.65
N ALA A 95 2.93 1.95 16.93
CA ALA A 95 4.24 2.20 17.54
C ALA A 95 5.08 0.93 17.64
N THR A 96 4.44 -0.23 17.77
CA THR A 96 5.16 -1.49 18.03
C THR A 96 5.01 -2.54 16.93
N GLN A 97 3.96 -2.43 16.09
CA GLN A 97 3.62 -3.49 15.14
C GLN A 97 3.87 -3.16 13.68
N PHE A 98 3.99 -1.88 13.35
CA PHE A 98 4.12 -1.45 11.95
C PHE A 98 5.49 -1.74 11.36
N VAL A 99 5.49 -1.96 10.04
CA VAL A 99 6.72 -1.92 9.24
C VAL A 99 7.25 -0.49 9.19
N GLU A 100 8.53 -0.36 8.86
CA GLU A 100 9.27 0.90 8.96
C GLU A 100 8.70 2.02 8.08
N ASN A 101 8.21 1.69 6.89
CA ASN A 101 7.74 2.67 5.92
C ASN A 101 6.23 2.94 5.98
N ALA A 102 5.56 2.56 7.06
CA ALA A 102 4.13 2.80 7.25
C ALA A 102 3.89 4.04 8.10
N GLU A 103 2.87 4.81 7.72
CA GLU A 103 2.49 6.04 8.40
C GLU A 103 0.97 6.09 8.55
N VAL A 104 0.48 6.32 9.76
CA VAL A 104 -0.96 6.49 10.00
C VAL A 104 -1.39 7.87 9.52
N VAL A 105 -2.47 7.92 8.74
CA VAL A 105 -3.01 9.17 8.22
C VAL A 105 -4.53 9.21 8.40
N ALA A 106 -5.08 10.41 8.27
CA ALA A 106 -6.52 10.63 8.28
C ALA A 106 -7.04 10.76 6.85
N ALA A 107 -8.37 10.74 6.70
CA ALA A 107 -9.04 10.81 5.41
C ALA A 107 -8.58 11.99 4.55
N GLY A 108 -8.33 13.14 5.15
CA GLY A 108 -7.88 14.33 4.41
C GLY A 108 -6.59 14.12 3.66
N ARG A 109 -5.67 13.33 4.20
CA ARG A 109 -4.42 13.00 3.51
C ARG A 109 -4.69 12.15 2.27
N PHE A 110 -5.58 11.16 2.36
CA PHE A 110 -5.94 10.35 1.20
C PHE A 110 -6.58 11.19 0.11
N VAL A 111 -7.48 12.09 0.48
CA VAL A 111 -8.11 12.99 -0.49
C VAL A 111 -7.07 13.87 -1.18
N ALA A 112 -6.12 14.43 -0.42
CA ALA A 112 -5.06 15.26 -0.98
C ALA A 112 -4.19 14.49 -1.97
N GLU A 113 -3.85 13.25 -1.65
CA GLU A 113 -3.06 12.41 -2.57
C GLU A 113 -3.85 12.09 -3.83
N ILE A 114 -5.12 11.73 -3.70
CA ILE A 114 -5.97 11.38 -4.84
C ILE A 114 -6.20 12.59 -5.75
N THR A 115 -6.48 13.75 -5.18
CA THR A 115 -6.77 14.95 -6.00
C THR A 115 -5.55 15.47 -6.74
N SER A 116 -4.34 15.14 -6.29
CA SER A 116 -3.10 15.51 -6.97
C SER A 116 -2.58 14.41 -7.91
N ALA A 117 -3.26 13.29 -8.01
CA ALA A 117 -2.81 12.16 -8.82
C ALA A 117 -3.26 12.27 -10.28
N THR A 118 -2.49 11.68 -11.18
CA THR A 118 -2.89 11.47 -12.58
C THR A 118 -4.07 10.49 -12.64
N ASN A 119 -3.96 9.41 -11.88
CA ASN A 119 -5.02 8.40 -11.75
C ASN A 119 -5.01 7.80 -10.35
N ALA A 120 -6.16 7.30 -9.92
CA ALA A 120 -6.31 6.56 -8.68
C ALA A 120 -7.04 5.24 -8.98
N LEU A 121 -6.51 4.16 -8.44
CA LEU A 121 -7.05 2.82 -8.62
C LEU A 121 -7.39 2.23 -7.26
N VAL A 122 -8.52 1.52 -7.18
CA VAL A 122 -8.99 0.90 -5.94
C VAL A 122 -9.03 -0.62 -6.12
N TYR A 123 -8.43 -1.30 -5.17
CA TYR A 123 -8.38 -2.76 -5.17
C TYR A 123 -9.00 -3.35 -3.92
#